data_e389a1de7d9e583adc19de061f9a4320
#
_entry.id   e389a1de7d9e583adc19de061f9a4320
#
_cell.length_a   1.000
_cell.length_b   1.000
_cell.length_c   1.000
_cell.angle_alpha   90.00
_cell.angle_beta   90.00
_cell.angle_gamma   90.00
#
_symmetry.space_group_name_H-M   'P 1'
#
loop_
_entity.id
_entity.type
_entity.pdbx_description
1 polymer ?
#
loop_
_entity_poly.entity_id
_entity_poly.type
_entity_poly.pdbx_seq_one_letter_code
_entity_poly.pdbx_strand_id
1 'polypeptide(L)'
;IARAVLRILQTPPAKIIGGSIMFDGTDIMALTEKEMRKIRGDNIAMIFQDPMTALNPVKKVGDQITEAIALHNKVSKLEAEKRAVDMLKMVGIPAERYSEYPHQFSGGMKQRVVIAMALACNPILLLADEPTTALDVTIQAQVLDMMRELKKQLNTSVVMITHDLGIIAETCDSVAVIYAGEIVEYG
;
A
#
# COMPACT_ATOMS: atom_id res chain seq x y z
N ILE A 1 -7.39 4.03 11.43
CA ILE A 1 -8.35 3.11 10.76
C ILE A 1 -7.56 2.01 10.03
N ALA A 2 -6.72 2.31 9.02
CA ALA A 2 -6.02 1.31 8.19
C ALA A 2 -5.21 0.29 9.02
N ARG A 3 -4.45 0.75 10.03
CA ARG A 3 -3.70 -0.13 10.93
C ARG A 3 -4.59 -1.06 11.76
N ALA A 4 -5.83 -0.65 12.08
CA ALA A 4 -6.80 -1.51 12.78
C ALA A 4 -7.29 -2.63 11.85
N VAL A 5 -7.58 -2.33 10.59
CA VAL A 5 -7.96 -3.33 9.58
C VAL A 5 -6.91 -4.41 9.46
N LEU A 6 -5.63 -4.05 9.38
CA LEU A 6 -4.53 -5.01 9.32
C LEU A 6 -4.14 -5.61 10.68
N ARG A 7 -4.76 -5.18 11.78
CA ARG A 7 -4.43 -5.61 13.15
C ARG A 7 -2.94 -5.43 13.50
N ILE A 8 -2.36 -4.30 13.04
CA ILE A 8 -0.97 -3.90 13.30
C ILE A 8 -0.88 -2.68 14.21
N LEU A 9 -1.93 -2.39 14.96
CA LEU A 9 -1.90 -1.37 16.01
C LEU A 9 -0.91 -1.78 17.11
N GLN A 10 -0.09 -0.81 17.53
CA GLN A 10 0.79 -1.00 18.67
C GLN A 10 -0.03 -1.07 19.97
N THR A 11 -0.05 -2.20 20.60
CA THR A 11 -0.81 -2.46 21.82
C THR A 11 0.16 -2.84 22.96
N PRO A 12 0.24 -2.10 24.09
CA PRO A 12 -0.35 -0.79 24.33
C PRO A 12 0.35 0.34 23.53
N PRO A 13 -0.20 1.59 23.43
CA PRO A 13 -1.38 2.08 24.17
C PRO A 13 -2.73 1.82 23.48
N ALA A 14 -2.74 1.50 22.17
CA ALA A 14 -4.00 1.32 21.46
C ALA A 14 -4.72 0.03 21.86
N LYS A 15 -6.05 0.06 21.86
CA LYS A 15 -6.90 -1.12 22.12
C LYS A 15 -8.13 -1.06 21.22
N ILE A 16 -8.44 -2.15 20.52
CA ILE A 16 -9.72 -2.32 19.85
C ILE A 16 -10.74 -2.76 20.89
N ILE A 17 -11.77 -1.93 21.12
CA ILE A 17 -12.76 -2.17 22.18
C ILE A 17 -13.83 -3.15 21.69
N GLY A 18 -14.18 -3.12 20.40
CA GLY A 18 -15.20 -3.98 19.81
C GLY A 18 -15.48 -3.63 18.35
N GLY A 19 -16.49 -4.25 17.79
CA GLY A 19 -16.89 -4.11 16.40
C GLY A 19 -16.45 -5.29 15.54
N SER A 20 -16.82 -5.27 14.26
CA SER A 20 -16.43 -6.26 13.25
C SER A 20 -15.87 -5.55 12.02
N ILE A 21 -14.99 -6.21 11.30
CA ILE A 21 -14.46 -5.74 10.02
C ILE A 21 -14.66 -6.87 9.01
N MET A 22 -15.62 -6.67 8.13
CA MET A 22 -15.95 -7.67 7.10
C MET A 22 -15.08 -7.46 5.86
N PHE A 23 -14.36 -8.49 5.45
CA PHE A 23 -13.60 -8.54 4.22
C PHE A 23 -13.95 -9.83 3.47
N ASP A 24 -14.48 -9.70 2.27
CA ASP A 24 -14.91 -10.81 1.42
C ASP A 24 -15.78 -11.84 2.18
N GLY A 25 -16.79 -11.34 2.92
CA GLY A 25 -17.70 -12.16 3.72
C GLY A 25 -17.13 -12.72 5.02
N THR A 26 -15.87 -12.45 5.34
CA THR A 26 -15.18 -12.94 6.54
C THR A 26 -14.93 -11.81 7.53
N ASP A 27 -15.28 -12.01 8.82
CA ASP A 27 -14.87 -11.08 9.87
C ASP A 27 -13.38 -11.28 10.20
N ILE A 28 -12.55 -10.36 9.73
CA ILE A 28 -11.11 -10.44 9.95
C ILE A 28 -10.71 -10.21 11.41
N MET A 29 -11.60 -9.68 12.26
CA MET A 29 -11.36 -9.55 13.70
C MET A 29 -11.42 -10.88 14.43
N ALA A 30 -12.19 -11.85 13.91
CA ALA A 30 -12.32 -13.20 14.47
C ALA A 30 -11.17 -14.13 14.05
N LEU A 31 -10.37 -13.78 13.06
CA LEU A 31 -9.29 -14.61 12.53
C LEU A 31 -8.13 -14.77 13.52
N THR A 32 -7.50 -15.94 13.48
CA THR A 32 -6.23 -16.18 14.17
C THR A 32 -5.10 -15.37 13.51
N GLU A 33 -4.00 -15.14 14.24
CA GLU A 33 -2.84 -14.44 13.69
C GLU A 33 -2.22 -15.18 12.47
N LYS A 34 -2.29 -16.52 12.47
CA LYS A 34 -1.83 -17.34 11.35
C LYS A 34 -2.66 -17.10 10.08
N GLU A 35 -3.96 -16.91 10.22
CA GLU A 35 -4.87 -16.60 9.12
C GLU A 35 -4.66 -15.15 8.65
N MET A 36 -4.53 -14.20 9.58
CA MET A 36 -4.24 -12.80 9.25
C MET A 36 -2.93 -12.64 8.46
N ARG A 37 -1.89 -13.42 8.78
CA ARG A 37 -0.62 -13.40 8.02
C ARG A 37 -0.78 -13.79 6.54
N LYS A 38 -1.78 -14.60 6.21
CA LYS A 38 -2.07 -14.96 4.81
C LYS A 38 -2.79 -13.83 4.08
N ILE A 39 -3.57 -13.03 4.80
CA ILE A 39 -4.35 -11.92 4.24
C ILE A 39 -3.45 -10.68 4.05
N ARG A 40 -2.57 -10.41 5.03
CA ARG A 40 -1.65 -9.27 4.98
C ARG A 40 -0.67 -9.44 3.83
N GLY A 41 -0.61 -8.45 2.94
CA GLY A 41 0.29 -8.39 1.79
C GLY A 41 -0.19 -9.17 0.56
N ASP A 42 -0.96 -10.23 0.72
CA ASP A 42 -1.54 -11.01 -0.37
C ASP A 42 -2.92 -10.46 -0.79
N ASN A 43 -3.87 -10.40 0.15
CA ASN A 43 -5.22 -9.90 -0.13
C ASN A 43 -5.40 -8.42 0.20
N ILE A 44 -4.82 -7.98 1.33
CA ILE A 44 -4.87 -6.58 1.78
C ILE A 44 -3.46 -6.07 1.94
N ALA A 45 -3.10 -5.05 1.17
CA ALA A 45 -1.84 -4.34 1.29
C ALA A 45 -2.03 -2.93 1.86
N MET A 46 -0.96 -2.31 2.34
CA MET A 46 -0.99 -0.97 2.91
C MET A 46 0.21 -0.14 2.45
N ILE A 47 -0.08 1.10 2.06
CA ILE A 47 0.92 2.16 1.91
C ILE A 47 0.85 3.01 3.17
N PHE A 48 1.99 3.12 3.87
CA PHE A 48 2.11 3.94 5.08
C PHE A 48 2.40 5.39 4.73
N GLN A 49 2.05 6.29 5.65
CA GLN A 49 2.19 7.74 5.51
C GLN A 49 3.63 8.21 5.19
N ASP A 50 4.64 7.51 5.72
CA ASP A 50 6.04 7.87 5.51
C ASP A 50 6.78 6.82 4.66
N PRO A 51 7.07 7.11 3.38
CA PRO A 51 7.81 6.20 2.51
C PRO A 51 9.28 6.01 2.94
N MET A 52 9.83 6.97 3.70
CA MET A 52 11.23 6.91 4.14
C MET A 52 11.46 5.80 5.17
N THR A 53 10.46 5.52 6.00
CA THR A 53 10.52 4.46 7.01
C THR A 53 10.08 3.09 6.47
N ALA A 54 9.41 3.06 5.32
CA ALA A 54 8.92 1.83 4.71
C ALA A 54 10.03 1.02 3.99
N LEU A 55 11.07 1.69 3.50
CA LEU A 55 12.17 1.04 2.78
C LEU A 55 13.36 0.77 3.70
N ASN A 56 13.90 -0.44 3.64
CA ASN A 56 15.14 -0.78 4.32
C ASN A 56 16.34 -0.13 3.58
N PRO A 57 17.08 0.82 4.22
CA PRO A 57 18.13 1.59 3.54
C PRO A 57 19.35 0.77 3.14
N VAL A 58 19.57 -0.39 3.74
CA VAL A 58 20.73 -1.26 3.48
C VAL A 58 20.42 -2.44 2.54
N LYS A 59 19.19 -2.53 2.04
CA LYS A 59 18.77 -3.50 1.01
C LYS A 59 18.53 -2.80 -0.32
N LYS A 60 18.86 -3.47 -1.42
CA LYS A 60 18.52 -3.00 -2.78
C LYS A 60 17.02 -2.92 -2.97
N VAL A 61 16.56 -1.96 -3.76
CA VAL A 61 15.14 -1.72 -4.01
C VAL A 61 14.47 -2.96 -4.62
N GLY A 62 15.08 -3.54 -5.66
CA GLY A 62 14.53 -4.73 -6.32
C GLY A 62 14.45 -5.94 -5.39
N ASP A 63 15.45 -6.13 -4.52
CA ASP A 63 15.46 -7.25 -3.58
C ASP A 63 14.29 -7.15 -2.57
N GLN A 64 13.90 -5.94 -2.17
CA GLN A 64 12.77 -5.72 -1.26
C GLN A 64 11.45 -6.08 -1.92
N ILE A 65 11.25 -5.71 -3.19
CA ILE A 65 10.05 -6.10 -3.96
C ILE A 65 10.04 -7.62 -4.17
N THR A 66 11.18 -8.20 -4.53
CA THR A 66 11.33 -9.66 -4.73
C THR A 66 11.01 -10.43 -3.45
N GLU A 67 11.46 -9.95 -2.28
CA GLU A 67 11.17 -10.54 -0.98
C GLU A 67 9.66 -10.52 -0.68
N ALA A 68 8.98 -9.40 -0.95
CA ALA A 68 7.53 -9.30 -0.79
C ALA A 68 6.78 -10.32 -1.67
N ILE A 69 7.18 -10.48 -2.94
CA ILE A 69 6.60 -11.47 -3.85
C ILE A 69 6.87 -12.89 -3.35
N ALA A 70 8.10 -13.22 -2.99
CA ALA A 70 8.48 -14.58 -2.57
C ALA A 70 7.83 -15.00 -1.25
N LEU A 71 7.52 -14.04 -0.37
CA LEU A 71 6.87 -14.30 0.91
C LEU A 71 5.43 -14.82 0.74
N HIS A 72 4.71 -14.29 -0.25
CA HIS A 72 3.29 -14.56 -0.46
C HIS A 72 3.02 -15.51 -1.62
N ASN A 73 3.92 -15.60 -2.58
CA ASN A 73 3.74 -16.43 -3.78
C ASN A 73 4.73 -17.59 -3.78
N LYS A 74 4.22 -18.79 -4.07
CA LYS A 74 5.05 -20.01 -4.25
C LYS A 74 5.70 -20.00 -5.64
N VAL A 75 6.62 -19.06 -5.88
CA VAL A 75 7.33 -18.92 -7.15
C VAL A 75 8.84 -19.11 -6.96
N SER A 76 9.56 -19.43 -8.04
CA SER A 76 11.01 -19.48 -8.01
C SER A 76 11.60 -18.08 -7.78
N LYS A 77 12.84 -18.01 -7.28
CA LYS A 77 13.54 -16.75 -7.09
C LYS A 77 13.63 -15.96 -8.40
N LEU A 78 13.96 -16.62 -9.50
CA LEU A 78 14.06 -15.99 -10.82
C LEU A 78 12.73 -15.39 -11.28
N GLU A 79 11.63 -16.08 -11.03
CA GLU A 79 10.29 -15.57 -11.37
C GLU A 79 9.91 -14.38 -10.48
N ALA A 80 10.22 -14.41 -9.17
CA ALA A 80 10.01 -13.29 -8.27
C ALA A 80 10.83 -12.04 -8.70
N GLU A 81 12.09 -12.23 -9.08
CA GLU A 81 12.94 -11.15 -9.62
C GLU A 81 12.36 -10.55 -10.90
N LYS A 82 11.90 -11.38 -11.83
CA LYS A 82 11.24 -10.93 -13.07
C LYS A 82 10.00 -10.08 -12.76
N ARG A 83 9.12 -10.57 -11.88
CA ARG A 83 7.92 -9.82 -11.47
C ARG A 83 8.28 -8.51 -10.76
N ALA A 84 9.32 -8.49 -9.94
CA ALA A 84 9.79 -7.27 -9.29
C ALA A 84 10.29 -6.23 -10.31
N VAL A 85 10.99 -6.65 -11.36
CA VAL A 85 11.41 -5.78 -12.47
C VAL A 85 10.19 -5.24 -13.22
N ASP A 86 9.20 -6.08 -13.50
CA ASP A 86 7.98 -5.64 -14.18
C ASP A 86 7.18 -4.64 -13.33
N MET A 87 7.09 -4.85 -12.01
CA MET A 87 6.48 -3.89 -11.08
C MET A 87 7.22 -2.54 -11.06
N LEU A 88 8.57 -2.54 -11.07
CA LEU A 88 9.34 -1.29 -11.17
C LEU A 88 9.00 -0.53 -12.44
N LYS A 89 8.90 -1.21 -13.59
CA LYS A 89 8.51 -0.59 -14.86
C LYS A 89 7.08 -0.01 -14.79
N MET A 90 6.14 -0.74 -14.20
CA MET A 90 4.75 -0.30 -14.03
C MET A 90 4.64 0.99 -13.22
N VAL A 91 5.52 1.20 -12.24
CA VAL A 91 5.58 2.46 -11.48
C VAL A 91 6.50 3.52 -12.11
N GLY A 92 6.96 3.30 -13.36
CA GLY A 92 7.80 4.24 -14.11
C GLY A 92 9.25 4.30 -13.64
N ILE A 93 9.78 3.23 -13.04
CA ILE A 93 11.19 3.09 -12.64
C ILE A 93 11.88 2.14 -13.62
N PRO A 94 12.98 2.57 -14.28
CA PRO A 94 13.73 1.71 -15.20
C PRO A 94 14.29 0.45 -14.52
N ALA A 95 14.30 -0.67 -15.27
CA ALA A 95 14.74 -1.98 -14.77
C ALA A 95 16.19 -1.97 -14.23
N GLU A 96 17.06 -1.16 -14.83
CA GLU A 96 18.47 -1.03 -14.46
C GLU A 96 18.63 -0.57 -13.00
N ARG A 97 17.62 0.13 -12.47
CA ARG A 97 17.63 0.63 -11.09
C ARG A 97 17.24 -0.41 -10.05
N TYR A 98 16.94 -1.64 -10.45
CA TYR A 98 16.65 -2.77 -9.55
C TYR A 98 17.76 -2.96 -8.50
N SER A 99 19.04 -2.82 -8.91
CA SER A 99 20.21 -3.05 -8.05
C SER A 99 20.59 -1.87 -7.15
N GLU A 100 19.90 -0.76 -7.26
CA GLU A 100 20.19 0.45 -6.49
C GLU A 100 19.58 0.41 -5.09
N TYR A 101 20.12 1.26 -4.22
CA TYR A 101 19.66 1.41 -2.83
C TYR A 101 18.71 2.60 -2.67
N PRO A 102 17.86 2.60 -1.64
CA PRO A 102 16.89 3.68 -1.43
C PRO A 102 17.47 5.08 -1.37
N HIS A 103 18.71 5.27 -0.87
CA HIS A 103 19.33 6.58 -0.81
C HIS A 103 19.68 7.18 -2.19
N GLN A 104 19.67 6.37 -3.25
CA GLN A 104 19.90 6.80 -4.63
C GLN A 104 18.62 7.29 -5.33
N PHE A 105 17.46 7.20 -4.64
CA PHE A 105 16.14 7.58 -5.16
C PHE A 105 15.67 8.90 -4.56
N SER A 106 14.98 9.72 -5.37
CA SER A 106 14.24 10.89 -4.90
C SER A 106 13.03 10.48 -4.04
N GLY A 107 12.44 11.41 -3.30
CA GLY A 107 11.25 11.15 -2.50
C GLY A 107 10.11 10.53 -3.30
N GLY A 108 9.76 11.11 -4.46
CA GLY A 108 8.73 10.56 -5.34
C GLY A 108 9.08 9.18 -5.91
N MET A 109 10.35 8.91 -6.19
CA MET A 109 10.77 7.57 -6.63
C MET A 109 10.68 6.54 -5.49
N LYS A 110 11.05 6.90 -4.27
CA LYS A 110 10.86 6.03 -3.09
C LYS A 110 9.38 5.70 -2.88
N GLN A 111 8.51 6.69 -3.03
CA GLN A 111 7.06 6.48 -2.95
C GLN A 111 6.57 5.50 -4.02
N ARG A 112 7.03 5.64 -5.27
CA ARG A 112 6.72 4.69 -6.35
C ARG A 112 7.19 3.26 -6.03
N VAL A 113 8.37 3.11 -5.40
CA VAL A 113 8.87 1.80 -4.94
C VAL A 113 7.97 1.21 -3.85
N VAL A 114 7.56 2.02 -2.87
CA VAL A 114 6.64 1.56 -1.80
C VAL A 114 5.30 1.11 -2.38
N ILE A 115 4.77 1.85 -3.37
CA ILE A 115 3.56 1.45 -4.11
C ILE A 115 3.78 0.14 -4.87
N ALA A 116 4.93 -0.01 -5.55
CA ALA A 116 5.29 -1.25 -6.23
C ALA A 116 5.35 -2.44 -5.27
N MET A 117 5.95 -2.27 -4.08
CA MET A 117 5.98 -3.32 -3.04
C MET A 117 4.58 -3.69 -2.55
N ALA A 118 3.73 -2.70 -2.30
CA ALA A 118 2.36 -2.92 -1.84
C ALA A 118 1.51 -3.67 -2.88
N LEU A 119 1.70 -3.38 -4.17
CA LEU A 119 0.94 -3.99 -5.28
C LEU A 119 1.58 -5.27 -5.85
N ALA A 120 2.79 -5.64 -5.41
CA ALA A 120 3.57 -6.73 -5.99
C ALA A 120 2.90 -8.12 -5.93
N CYS A 121 1.94 -8.30 -5.00
CA CYS A 121 1.16 -9.53 -4.85
C CYS A 121 -0.25 -9.43 -5.45
N ASN A 122 -0.58 -8.36 -6.19
CA ASN A 122 -1.89 -8.07 -6.76
C ASN A 122 -3.02 -8.14 -5.69
N PRO A 123 -2.94 -7.33 -4.63
CA PRO A 123 -3.92 -7.38 -3.55
C PRO A 123 -5.32 -6.98 -4.04
N ILE A 124 -6.34 -7.56 -3.42
CA ILE A 124 -7.75 -7.21 -3.67
C ILE A 124 -8.04 -5.81 -3.13
N LEU A 125 -7.44 -5.47 -1.99
CA LEU A 125 -7.62 -4.18 -1.31
C LEU A 125 -6.27 -3.53 -0.99
N LEU A 126 -6.13 -2.28 -1.41
CA LEU A 126 -5.02 -1.40 -1.02
C LEU A 126 -5.52 -0.33 -0.05
N LEU A 127 -4.93 -0.28 1.13
CA LEU A 127 -5.14 0.78 2.11
C LEU A 127 -4.03 1.82 1.93
N ALA A 128 -4.36 3.02 1.51
CA ALA A 128 -3.40 4.11 1.29
C ALA A 128 -3.59 5.19 2.36
N ASP A 129 -2.64 5.27 3.31
CA ASP A 129 -2.68 6.21 4.43
C ASP A 129 -1.80 7.42 4.08
N GLU A 130 -2.43 8.49 3.61
CA GLU A 130 -1.79 9.73 3.15
C GLU A 130 -0.63 9.48 2.15
N PRO A 131 -0.87 8.79 1.03
CA PRO A 131 0.20 8.24 0.19
C PRO A 131 1.06 9.31 -0.52
N THR A 132 0.71 10.59 -0.44
CA THR A 132 1.39 11.68 -1.15
C THR A 132 1.79 12.87 -0.28
N THR A 133 1.54 12.83 1.03
CA THR A 133 1.71 13.99 1.95
C THR A 133 3.14 14.55 1.98
N ALA A 134 4.17 13.73 1.73
CA ALA A 134 5.57 14.17 1.74
C ALA A 134 6.11 14.58 0.35
N LEU A 135 5.24 14.73 -0.64
CA LEU A 135 5.62 15.04 -2.03
C LEU A 135 5.22 16.47 -2.41
N ASP A 136 5.99 17.07 -3.31
CA ASP A 136 5.56 18.31 -3.96
C ASP A 136 4.36 18.07 -4.89
N VAL A 137 3.59 19.16 -5.17
CA VAL A 137 2.30 19.08 -5.88
C VAL A 137 2.42 18.40 -7.25
N THR A 138 3.51 18.65 -7.98
CA THR A 138 3.69 18.05 -9.31
C THR A 138 3.94 16.56 -9.24
N ILE A 139 4.79 16.12 -8.32
CA ILE A 139 5.08 14.70 -8.10
C ILE A 139 3.86 13.98 -7.49
N GLN A 140 3.13 14.65 -6.59
CA GLN A 140 1.87 14.13 -6.05
C GLN A 140 0.87 13.78 -7.15
N ALA A 141 0.61 14.70 -8.10
CA ALA A 141 -0.27 14.46 -9.23
C ALA A 141 0.18 13.24 -10.05
N GLN A 142 1.47 13.15 -10.38
CA GLN A 142 2.02 12.01 -11.12
C GLN A 142 1.86 10.67 -10.39
N VAL A 143 2.04 10.66 -9.07
CA VAL A 143 1.87 9.43 -8.25
C VAL A 143 0.40 9.02 -8.19
N LEU A 144 -0.52 9.97 -8.05
CA LEU A 144 -1.96 9.69 -8.04
C LEU A 144 -2.46 9.16 -9.39
N ASP A 145 -2.00 9.75 -10.49
CA ASP A 145 -2.33 9.26 -11.84
C ASP A 145 -1.82 7.83 -12.04
N MET A 146 -0.58 7.56 -11.67
CA MET A 146 -0.01 6.21 -11.70
C MET A 146 -0.83 5.24 -10.84
N MET A 147 -1.22 5.60 -9.61
CA MET A 147 -2.06 4.75 -8.75
C MET A 147 -3.42 4.48 -9.38
N ARG A 148 -4.02 5.47 -10.05
CA ARG A 148 -5.30 5.32 -10.77
C ARG A 148 -5.20 4.31 -11.91
N GLU A 149 -4.11 4.35 -12.69
CA GLU A 149 -3.85 3.39 -13.76
C GLU A 149 -3.61 1.97 -13.20
N LEU A 150 -2.80 1.85 -12.15
CA LEU A 150 -2.52 0.56 -11.50
C LEU A 150 -3.77 -0.06 -10.87
N LYS A 151 -4.65 0.75 -10.21
CA LYS A 151 -5.96 0.32 -9.71
C LYS A 151 -6.76 -0.41 -10.80
N LYS A 152 -6.81 0.17 -12.01
CA LYS A 152 -7.54 -0.41 -13.15
C LYS A 152 -6.86 -1.66 -13.69
N GLN A 153 -5.53 -1.62 -13.91
CA GLN A 153 -4.78 -2.73 -14.49
C GLN A 153 -4.78 -3.98 -13.61
N LEU A 154 -4.68 -3.79 -12.28
CA LEU A 154 -4.60 -4.88 -11.30
C LEU A 154 -5.98 -5.25 -10.72
N ASN A 155 -7.05 -4.54 -11.08
CA ASN A 155 -8.39 -4.72 -10.53
C ASN A 155 -8.40 -4.69 -8.98
N THR A 156 -7.64 -3.76 -8.39
CA THR A 156 -7.49 -3.57 -6.94
C THR A 156 -8.44 -2.48 -6.45
N SER A 157 -9.20 -2.74 -5.39
CA SER A 157 -9.96 -1.71 -4.68
C SER A 157 -9.01 -0.86 -3.82
N VAL A 158 -9.26 0.45 -3.74
CA VAL A 158 -8.41 1.37 -2.96
C VAL A 158 -9.25 2.10 -1.93
N VAL A 159 -8.85 2.00 -0.66
CA VAL A 159 -9.34 2.87 0.42
C VAL A 159 -8.24 3.89 0.69
N MET A 160 -8.52 5.15 0.37
CA MET A 160 -7.59 6.25 0.57
C MET A 160 -7.96 7.05 1.81
N ILE A 161 -7.01 7.27 2.70
CA ILE A 161 -7.14 8.17 3.85
C ILE A 161 -6.34 9.42 3.49
N THR A 162 -7.02 10.56 3.44
CA THR A 162 -6.40 11.86 3.12
C THR A 162 -7.20 13.00 3.74
N HIS A 163 -6.55 14.12 3.95
CA HIS A 163 -7.18 15.37 4.34
C HIS A 163 -7.33 16.36 3.15
N ASP A 164 -6.94 15.95 1.94
CA ASP A 164 -6.97 16.78 0.73
C ASP A 164 -8.25 16.49 -0.06
N LEU A 165 -9.18 17.45 -0.04
CA LEU A 165 -10.47 17.37 -0.74
C LEU A 165 -10.30 17.36 -2.27
N GLY A 166 -9.23 17.96 -2.81
CA GLY A 166 -8.94 17.95 -4.24
C GLY A 166 -8.63 16.54 -4.73
N ILE A 167 -7.80 15.81 -3.97
CA ILE A 167 -7.50 14.39 -4.27
C ILE A 167 -8.78 13.55 -4.23
N ILE A 168 -9.63 13.74 -3.22
CA ILE A 168 -10.88 13.00 -3.06
C ILE A 168 -11.78 13.22 -4.29
N ALA A 169 -12.00 14.46 -4.68
CA ALA A 169 -12.88 14.81 -5.81
C ALA A 169 -12.43 14.19 -7.14
N GLU A 170 -11.11 14.01 -7.33
CA GLU A 170 -10.57 13.47 -8.58
C GLU A 170 -10.43 11.93 -8.59
N THR A 171 -10.32 11.29 -7.42
CA THR A 171 -9.88 9.89 -7.35
C THR A 171 -10.86 8.93 -6.69
N CYS A 172 -11.78 9.42 -5.86
CA CYS A 172 -12.68 8.59 -5.07
C CYS A 172 -14.06 8.45 -5.71
N ASP A 173 -14.62 7.26 -5.64
CA ASP A 173 -15.98 6.95 -6.09
C ASP A 173 -17.00 7.24 -4.98
N SER A 174 -16.58 7.17 -3.71
CA SER A 174 -17.37 7.44 -2.50
C SER A 174 -16.48 8.00 -1.40
N VAL A 175 -17.05 8.78 -0.52
CA VAL A 175 -16.33 9.48 0.57
C VAL A 175 -17.04 9.28 1.89
N ALA A 176 -16.27 9.02 2.94
CA ALA A 176 -16.72 9.05 4.33
C ALA A 176 -15.96 10.15 5.09
N VAL A 177 -16.68 11.15 5.57
CA VAL A 177 -16.08 12.24 6.38
C VAL A 177 -16.07 11.80 7.84
N ILE A 178 -14.88 11.86 8.45
CA ILE A 178 -14.68 11.46 9.86
C ILE A 178 -14.34 12.69 10.69
N TYR A 179 -15.09 12.90 11.76
CA TYR A 179 -14.84 13.94 12.75
C TYR A 179 -14.92 13.37 14.16
N ALA A 180 -13.95 13.67 15.01
CA ALA A 180 -13.86 13.18 16.40
C ALA A 180 -14.02 11.65 16.56
N GLY A 181 -13.66 10.87 15.55
CA GLY A 181 -13.75 9.40 15.53
C GLY A 181 -15.08 8.83 15.06
N GLU A 182 -16.03 9.67 14.65
CA GLU A 182 -17.33 9.28 14.11
C GLU A 182 -17.45 9.65 12.63
N ILE A 183 -18.18 8.83 11.85
CA ILE A 183 -18.55 9.18 10.48
C ILE A 183 -19.71 10.14 10.55
N VAL A 184 -19.48 11.37 10.09
CA VAL A 184 -20.49 12.45 10.11
C VAL A 184 -21.19 12.63 8.77
N GLU A 185 -20.59 12.17 7.68
CA GLU A 185 -21.16 12.26 6.34
C GLU A 185 -20.65 11.09 5.48
N TYR A 186 -21.48 10.63 4.55
CA TYR A 186 -21.15 9.61 3.55
C TYR A 186 -21.82 9.95 2.23
N GLY A 187 -21.06 9.96 1.12
CA GLY A 187 -21.54 10.29 -0.21
C GLY A 187 -20.77 9.61 -1.34
#